data_c3eb9d761b323b585dcb6aeea52ab5d2
#
_entry.id   c3eb9d761b323b585dcb6aeea52ab5d2
#
_cell.length_a   1.000
_cell.length_b   1.000
_cell.length_c   1.000
_cell.angle_alpha   90.00
_cell.angle_beta   90.00
_cell.angle_gamma   90.00
#
_symmetry.space_group_name_H-M   'P 1'
#
loop_
_entity.id
_entity.type
_entity.pdbx_description
1 polymer ?
#
loop_
_entity_poly.entity_id
_entity_poly.type
_entity_poly.pdbx_seq_one_letter_code
_entity_poly.pdbx_strand_id
1 'polypeptide(L)'
;MTDAAATQLKQRLVAFWNTQEHYWDGISDEVAANSPNRARAASFIPEGSRILDVACGSAANAQWLKPRGAYFGSDISQLGLRRVQQPELRLACGDAEALPFAGASFDAAISTFALEHAVRPVQMLREMCRVVRPGGRVVLLGPSWDLPFWYPNALQSNVGKPGWRRAYTWKRVLGQLGGWLFGRLPFLIIDEPDAFSLPFVHDADAVYVVWSYEVIRQMRRWGLHLVHGEVDDRMLGFSAPVRLLKRLLYLLPPYRLAGSTVLLVFER
;
A
#
# COMPACT_ATOMS: atom_id res chain seq x y z
N MET A 1 1.19 9.29 -16.92
CA MET A 1 1.14 7.99 -17.63
C MET A 1 -0.15 7.92 -18.41
N THR A 2 -0.14 7.45 -19.66
CA THR A 2 -1.36 7.21 -20.46
C THR A 2 -2.06 5.94 -20.01
N ASP A 3 -3.36 5.79 -20.32
CA ASP A 3 -4.09 4.55 -19.96
C ASP A 3 -3.51 3.29 -20.60
N ALA A 4 -3.01 3.39 -21.84
CA ALA A 4 -2.35 2.30 -22.53
C ALA A 4 -1.06 1.87 -21.80
N ALA A 5 -0.22 2.84 -21.40
CA ALA A 5 1.01 2.57 -20.64
C ALA A 5 0.69 1.96 -19.27
N ALA A 6 -0.34 2.45 -18.58
CA ALA A 6 -0.79 1.89 -17.31
C ALA A 6 -1.26 0.43 -17.47
N THR A 7 -2.00 0.14 -18.53
CA THR A 7 -2.47 -1.22 -18.81
C THR A 7 -1.31 -2.16 -19.13
N GLN A 8 -0.33 -1.71 -19.92
CA GLN A 8 0.85 -2.49 -20.23
C GLN A 8 1.70 -2.77 -18.98
N LEU A 9 1.93 -1.74 -18.14
CA LEU A 9 2.65 -1.92 -16.87
C LEU A 9 1.95 -2.94 -15.97
N LYS A 10 0.62 -2.84 -15.86
CA LYS A 10 -0.18 -3.80 -15.08
C LYS A 10 -0.04 -5.23 -15.60
N GLN A 11 -0.12 -5.43 -16.92
CA GLN A 11 0.06 -6.76 -17.52
C GLN A 11 1.44 -7.35 -17.19
N ARG A 12 2.52 -6.53 -17.23
CA ARG A 12 3.87 -6.95 -16.85
C ARG A 12 3.95 -7.37 -15.39
N LEU A 13 3.33 -6.60 -14.48
CA LEU A 13 3.27 -6.93 -13.05
C LEU A 13 2.49 -8.21 -12.78
N VAL A 14 1.33 -8.38 -13.40
CA VAL A 14 0.52 -9.60 -13.27
C VAL A 14 1.29 -10.82 -13.76
N ALA A 15 2.00 -10.70 -14.90
CA ALA A 15 2.88 -11.76 -15.40
C ALA A 15 4.00 -12.06 -14.39
N PHE A 16 4.66 -11.04 -13.85
CA PHE A 16 5.70 -11.16 -12.83
C PHE A 16 5.19 -11.95 -11.62
N TRP A 17 4.08 -11.54 -10.99
CA TRP A 17 3.53 -12.21 -9.80
C TRP A 17 3.00 -13.62 -10.07
N ASN A 18 2.71 -13.98 -11.31
CA ASN A 18 2.25 -15.31 -11.69
C ASN A 18 3.36 -16.25 -12.19
N THR A 19 4.59 -15.75 -12.35
CA THR A 19 5.74 -16.56 -12.84
C THR A 19 6.91 -16.61 -11.87
N GLN A 20 7.01 -15.68 -10.92
CA GLN A 20 8.14 -15.60 -9.98
C GLN A 20 7.83 -16.35 -8.69
N GLU A 21 8.16 -17.64 -8.64
CA GLU A 21 7.93 -18.45 -7.41
C GLU A 21 8.71 -17.91 -6.20
N HIS A 22 9.98 -17.51 -6.42
CA HIS A 22 10.82 -16.94 -5.36
C HIS A 22 10.28 -15.65 -4.74
N TYR A 23 9.45 -14.90 -5.46
CA TYR A 23 8.73 -13.76 -4.88
C TYR A 23 7.88 -14.19 -3.70
N TRP A 24 7.12 -15.27 -3.88
CA TRP A 24 6.21 -15.79 -2.85
C TRP A 24 6.95 -16.52 -1.72
N ASP A 25 8.13 -17.10 -1.96
CA ASP A 25 8.97 -17.69 -0.93
C ASP A 25 9.51 -16.62 0.03
N GLY A 26 9.83 -15.43 -0.49
CA GLY A 26 10.29 -14.28 0.30
C GLY A 26 9.20 -13.62 1.14
N ILE A 27 7.91 -13.78 0.77
CA ILE A 27 6.74 -13.30 1.51
C ILE A 27 6.19 -14.45 2.36
N SER A 28 7.09 -15.19 3.04
CA SER A 28 6.70 -16.37 3.80
C SER A 28 5.72 -16.02 4.92
N ASP A 29 4.80 -16.94 5.18
CA ASP A 29 3.81 -16.84 6.26
C ASP A 29 4.44 -16.54 7.62
N GLU A 30 5.69 -16.97 7.85
CA GLU A 30 6.42 -16.76 9.07
C GLU A 30 6.78 -15.27 9.31
N VAL A 31 7.21 -14.55 8.27
CA VAL A 31 7.47 -13.09 8.36
C VAL A 31 6.18 -12.32 8.56
N ALA A 32 5.09 -12.76 7.93
CA ALA A 32 3.77 -12.18 8.11
C ALA A 32 3.16 -12.56 9.47
N ALA A 33 3.40 -13.78 9.94
CA ALA A 33 2.88 -14.32 11.19
C ALA A 33 3.32 -13.52 12.43
N ASN A 34 4.53 -12.99 12.43
CA ASN A 34 5.12 -12.26 13.55
C ASN A 34 5.09 -10.73 13.37
N SER A 35 4.20 -10.20 12.52
CA SER A 35 4.11 -8.77 12.27
C SER A 35 3.19 -8.05 13.27
N PRO A 36 3.73 -7.31 14.26
CA PRO A 36 2.92 -6.55 15.19
C PRO A 36 2.06 -5.48 14.49
N ASN A 37 2.53 -4.95 13.35
CA ASN A 37 1.79 -3.96 12.57
C ASN A 37 0.54 -4.56 11.93
N ARG A 38 0.58 -5.82 11.47
CA ARG A 38 -0.60 -6.53 10.91
C ARG A 38 -1.62 -6.84 12.00
N ALA A 39 -1.17 -7.33 13.17
CA ALA A 39 -2.02 -7.53 14.34
C ALA A 39 -2.68 -6.21 14.78
N ARG A 40 -1.91 -5.13 14.79
CA ARG A 40 -2.39 -3.78 15.11
C ARG A 40 -3.45 -3.32 14.09
N ALA A 41 -3.21 -3.48 12.79
CA ALA A 41 -4.17 -3.14 11.74
C ALA A 41 -5.49 -3.92 11.90
N ALA A 42 -5.42 -5.24 12.17
CA ALA A 42 -6.58 -6.07 12.40
C ALA A 42 -7.39 -5.63 13.63
N SER A 43 -6.76 -5.07 14.67
CA SER A 43 -7.45 -4.64 15.89
C SER A 43 -8.45 -3.48 15.67
N PHE A 44 -8.34 -2.75 14.55
CA PHE A 44 -9.29 -1.70 14.18
C PHE A 44 -10.55 -2.21 13.46
N ILE A 45 -10.61 -3.50 13.15
CA ILE A 45 -11.78 -4.12 12.54
C ILE A 45 -12.71 -4.60 13.66
N PRO A 46 -13.99 -4.20 13.66
CA PRO A 46 -14.96 -4.64 14.66
C PRO A 46 -15.14 -6.16 14.66
N GLU A 47 -15.42 -6.74 15.81
CA GLU A 47 -15.73 -8.18 15.91
C GLU A 47 -17.03 -8.54 15.20
N GLY A 48 -17.09 -9.76 14.67
CA GLY A 48 -18.24 -10.23 13.89
C GLY A 48 -18.31 -9.68 12.46
N SER A 49 -17.29 -8.94 12.00
CA SER A 49 -17.27 -8.32 10.68
C SER A 49 -17.17 -9.33 9.53
N ARG A 50 -17.78 -8.98 8.38
CA ARG A 50 -17.41 -9.54 7.07
C ARG A 50 -16.22 -8.74 6.53
N ILE A 51 -15.08 -9.38 6.41
CA ILE A 51 -13.79 -8.72 6.16
C ILE A 51 -13.28 -9.11 4.79
N LEU A 52 -12.98 -8.12 3.93
CA LEU A 52 -12.27 -8.33 2.68
C LEU A 52 -10.78 -7.96 2.85
N ASP A 53 -9.90 -8.92 2.65
CA ASP A 53 -8.46 -8.73 2.52
C ASP A 53 -8.13 -8.49 1.03
N VAL A 54 -7.79 -7.26 0.68
CA VAL A 54 -7.57 -6.81 -0.69
C VAL A 54 -6.09 -6.94 -1.05
N ALA A 55 -5.79 -7.65 -2.13
CA ALA A 55 -4.46 -8.11 -2.51
C ALA A 55 -3.86 -8.99 -1.40
N CYS A 56 -4.57 -10.08 -1.08
CA CYS A 56 -4.29 -10.93 0.06
C CYS A 56 -3.07 -11.85 -0.12
N GLY A 57 -2.56 -11.99 -1.35
CA GLY A 57 -1.43 -12.88 -1.68
C GLY A 57 -1.69 -14.32 -1.27
N SER A 58 -0.82 -14.86 -0.43
CA SER A 58 -0.94 -16.19 0.22
C SER A 58 -1.88 -16.20 1.43
N ALA A 59 -2.70 -15.17 1.63
CA ALA A 59 -3.64 -15.01 2.73
C ALA A 59 -2.97 -14.95 4.14
N ALA A 60 -1.74 -14.47 4.22
CA ALA A 60 -0.99 -14.38 5.48
C ALA A 60 -1.70 -13.55 6.58
N ASN A 61 -2.61 -12.64 6.20
CA ASN A 61 -3.42 -11.87 7.16
C ASN A 61 -4.54 -12.69 7.81
N ALA A 62 -4.93 -13.84 7.24
CA ALA A 62 -6.07 -14.62 7.71
C ALA A 62 -5.97 -14.95 9.20
N GLN A 63 -4.77 -15.24 9.71
CA GLN A 63 -4.56 -15.53 11.13
C GLN A 63 -4.97 -14.37 12.07
N TRP A 64 -4.84 -13.12 11.61
CA TRP A 64 -5.20 -11.92 12.37
C TRP A 64 -6.66 -11.50 12.17
N LEU A 65 -7.21 -11.83 10.99
CA LEU A 65 -8.54 -11.38 10.57
C LEU A 65 -9.64 -12.39 10.91
N LYS A 66 -9.36 -13.70 10.85
CA LYS A 66 -10.36 -14.75 11.23
C LYS A 66 -10.89 -14.58 12.66
N PRO A 67 -10.09 -14.23 13.68
CA PRO A 67 -10.62 -13.95 15.01
C PRO A 67 -11.56 -12.75 15.07
N ARG A 68 -11.51 -11.86 14.06
CA ARG A 68 -12.37 -10.67 13.99
C ARG A 68 -13.68 -10.92 13.23
N GLY A 69 -13.79 -12.01 12.46
CA GLY A 69 -15.01 -12.32 11.74
C GLY A 69 -14.85 -13.20 10.50
N ALA A 70 -15.79 -13.08 9.57
CA ALA A 70 -15.80 -13.85 8.34
C ALA A 70 -14.78 -13.30 7.34
N TYR A 71 -13.70 -14.03 7.10
CA TYR A 71 -12.63 -13.69 6.17
C TYR A 71 -12.98 -13.99 4.72
N PHE A 72 -12.67 -13.04 3.86
CA PHE A 72 -12.67 -13.16 2.39
C PHE A 72 -11.36 -12.55 1.88
N GLY A 73 -10.69 -13.21 0.94
CA GLY A 73 -9.46 -12.70 0.31
C GLY A 73 -9.65 -12.50 -1.19
N SER A 74 -9.00 -11.49 -1.75
CA SER A 74 -8.93 -11.30 -3.20
C SER A 74 -7.51 -10.92 -3.61
N ASP A 75 -6.98 -11.59 -4.64
CA ASP A 75 -5.68 -11.27 -5.23
C ASP A 75 -5.70 -11.48 -6.74
N ILE A 76 -4.90 -10.71 -7.47
CA ILE A 76 -4.76 -10.83 -8.91
C ILE A 76 -3.84 -12.00 -9.31
N SER A 77 -2.95 -12.43 -8.41
CA SER A 77 -2.04 -13.54 -8.64
C SER A 77 -2.70 -14.88 -8.32
N GLN A 78 -2.94 -15.67 -9.35
CA GLN A 78 -3.35 -17.06 -9.17
C GLN A 78 -2.26 -17.90 -8.49
N LEU A 79 -0.98 -17.60 -8.75
CA LEU A 79 0.15 -18.30 -8.11
C LEU A 79 0.15 -18.07 -6.60
N GLY A 80 -0.04 -16.83 -6.15
CA GLY A 80 -0.18 -16.50 -4.73
C GLY A 80 -1.34 -17.25 -4.08
N LEU A 81 -2.53 -17.20 -4.70
CA LEU A 81 -3.73 -17.88 -4.19
C LEU A 81 -3.60 -19.41 -4.12
N ARG A 82 -2.90 -20.04 -5.08
CA ARG A 82 -2.66 -21.50 -5.06
C ARG A 82 -1.75 -21.96 -3.92
N ARG A 83 -0.97 -21.07 -3.33
CA ARG A 83 -0.12 -21.38 -2.18
C ARG A 83 -0.87 -21.40 -0.86
N VAL A 84 -2.13 -20.97 -0.84
CA VAL A 84 -2.96 -21.00 0.37
C VAL A 84 -3.33 -22.44 0.72
N GLN A 85 -2.86 -22.90 1.89
CA GLN A 85 -3.09 -24.27 2.37
C GLN A 85 -4.33 -24.37 3.27
N GLN A 86 -5.19 -23.37 3.31
CA GLN A 86 -6.36 -23.30 4.16
C GLN A 86 -7.64 -23.37 3.27
N PRO A 87 -8.17 -24.56 2.99
CA PRO A 87 -9.28 -24.75 2.05
C PRO A 87 -10.59 -24.11 2.51
N GLU A 88 -10.70 -23.78 3.79
CA GLU A 88 -11.87 -23.10 4.37
C GLU A 88 -11.92 -21.60 4.06
N LEU A 89 -10.83 -21.01 3.56
CA LEU A 89 -10.80 -19.59 3.23
C LEU A 89 -11.57 -19.31 1.94
N ARG A 90 -12.33 -18.22 1.97
CA ARG A 90 -13.10 -17.75 0.80
C ARG A 90 -12.23 -16.80 -0.01
N LEU A 91 -11.66 -17.33 -1.08
CA LEU A 91 -10.70 -16.60 -1.92
C LEU A 91 -11.28 -16.38 -3.32
N ALA A 92 -11.01 -15.22 -3.90
CA ALA A 92 -11.36 -14.86 -5.27
C ALA A 92 -10.12 -14.36 -6.01
N CYS A 93 -9.91 -14.82 -7.24
CA CYS A 93 -8.97 -14.17 -8.14
C CYS A 93 -9.62 -12.89 -8.67
N GLY A 94 -9.03 -11.73 -8.37
CA GLY A 94 -9.60 -10.44 -8.73
C GLY A 94 -8.60 -9.31 -8.65
N ASP A 95 -8.85 -8.31 -9.49
CA ASP A 95 -8.07 -7.08 -9.54
C ASP A 95 -8.51 -6.11 -8.44
N ALA A 96 -7.59 -5.63 -7.61
CA ALA A 96 -7.88 -4.64 -6.57
C ALA A 96 -8.40 -3.30 -7.14
N GLU A 97 -8.12 -3.00 -8.41
CA GLU A 97 -8.65 -1.83 -9.12
C GLU A 97 -10.04 -2.07 -9.74
N ALA A 98 -10.57 -3.31 -9.68
CA ALA A 98 -11.89 -3.71 -10.15
C ALA A 98 -12.37 -4.95 -9.38
N LEU A 99 -12.65 -4.78 -8.08
CA LEU A 99 -12.97 -5.89 -7.16
C LEU A 99 -14.25 -6.64 -7.60
N PRO A 100 -14.23 -7.99 -7.64
CA PRO A 100 -15.35 -8.81 -8.11
C PRO A 100 -16.45 -8.99 -7.05
N PHE A 101 -16.75 -7.93 -6.31
CA PHE A 101 -17.74 -7.95 -5.24
C PHE A 101 -18.74 -6.80 -5.40
N ALA A 102 -19.96 -7.03 -4.94
CA ALA A 102 -20.99 -6.00 -4.90
C ALA A 102 -20.61 -4.83 -3.96
N GLY A 103 -21.14 -3.64 -4.23
CA GLY A 103 -20.98 -2.49 -3.32
C GLY A 103 -21.60 -2.77 -1.96
N ALA A 104 -21.03 -2.20 -0.90
CA ALA A 104 -21.53 -2.31 0.47
C ALA A 104 -21.72 -3.74 0.99
N SER A 105 -20.91 -4.70 0.51
CA SER A 105 -21.02 -6.11 0.88
C SER A 105 -20.13 -6.54 2.03
N PHE A 106 -19.26 -5.65 2.51
CA PHE A 106 -18.31 -5.90 3.62
C PHE A 106 -18.45 -4.86 4.72
N ASP A 107 -18.18 -5.27 5.96
CA ASP A 107 -18.08 -4.39 7.12
C ASP A 107 -16.72 -3.70 7.17
N ALA A 108 -15.68 -4.39 6.66
CA ALA A 108 -14.35 -3.84 6.55
C ALA A 108 -13.62 -4.34 5.29
N ALA A 109 -12.80 -3.48 4.70
CA ALA A 109 -11.78 -3.85 3.72
C ALA A 109 -10.41 -3.46 4.26
N ILE A 110 -9.47 -4.38 4.21
CA ILE A 110 -8.07 -4.17 4.62
C ILE A 110 -7.14 -4.45 3.44
N SER A 111 -6.08 -3.69 3.32
CA SER A 111 -4.98 -3.97 2.40
C SER A 111 -3.66 -3.75 3.12
N THR A 112 -2.76 -4.73 3.05
CA THR A 112 -1.46 -4.66 3.73
C THR A 112 -0.31 -4.90 2.76
N PHE A 113 0.57 -3.91 2.64
CA PHE A 113 1.74 -3.97 1.74
C PHE A 113 1.35 -4.33 0.30
N ALA A 114 0.35 -3.60 -0.23
CA ALA A 114 -0.16 -3.83 -1.59
C ALA A 114 -0.52 -2.54 -2.33
N LEU A 115 -0.85 -1.44 -1.63
CA LEU A 115 -1.19 -0.18 -2.28
C LEU A 115 -0.05 0.36 -3.13
N GLU A 116 1.20 0.14 -2.73
CA GLU A 116 2.42 0.50 -3.46
C GLU A 116 2.57 -0.23 -4.80
N HIS A 117 1.88 -1.34 -4.99
CA HIS A 117 1.89 -2.12 -6.23
C HIS A 117 0.72 -1.75 -7.16
N ALA A 118 -0.18 -0.86 -6.74
CA ALA A 118 -1.30 -0.44 -7.57
C ALA A 118 -0.86 0.53 -8.65
N VAL A 119 -1.12 0.17 -9.91
CA VAL A 119 -0.84 1.04 -11.08
C VAL A 119 -1.81 2.22 -11.11
N ARG A 120 -3.04 2.00 -10.67
CA ARG A 120 -4.07 3.03 -10.50
C ARG A 120 -4.52 3.08 -9.04
N PRO A 121 -3.68 3.64 -8.12
CA PRO A 121 -3.96 3.60 -6.68
C PRO A 121 -5.28 4.29 -6.31
N VAL A 122 -5.65 5.35 -7.01
CA VAL A 122 -6.95 6.03 -6.82
C VAL A 122 -8.12 5.08 -7.11
N GLN A 123 -7.98 4.22 -8.12
CA GLN A 123 -9.03 3.26 -8.47
C GLN A 123 -9.10 2.14 -7.43
N MET A 124 -7.97 1.60 -6.97
CA MET A 124 -7.93 0.62 -5.88
C MET A 124 -8.61 1.17 -4.61
N LEU A 125 -8.24 2.38 -4.19
CA LEU A 125 -8.84 3.04 -3.04
C LEU A 125 -10.35 3.23 -3.20
N ARG A 126 -10.81 3.60 -4.43
CA ARG A 126 -12.24 3.75 -4.75
C ARG A 126 -12.99 2.42 -4.62
N GLU A 127 -12.41 1.33 -5.12
CA GLU A 127 -12.99 0.00 -5.01
C GLU A 127 -13.10 -0.48 -3.56
N MET A 128 -12.04 -0.27 -2.76
CA MET A 128 -12.10 -0.55 -1.32
C MET A 128 -13.23 0.23 -0.63
N CYS A 129 -13.39 1.51 -0.96
CA CYS A 129 -14.52 2.30 -0.45
C CYS A 129 -15.85 1.74 -0.94
N ARG A 130 -15.97 1.37 -2.22
CA ARG A 130 -17.22 0.90 -2.83
C ARG A 130 -17.75 -0.37 -2.17
N VAL A 131 -16.86 -1.31 -1.87
CA VAL A 131 -17.26 -2.62 -1.31
C VAL A 131 -17.57 -2.60 0.17
N VAL A 132 -17.09 -1.60 0.92
CA VAL A 132 -17.38 -1.42 2.34
C VAL A 132 -18.73 -0.72 2.50
N ARG A 133 -19.57 -1.14 3.44
CA ARG A 133 -20.87 -0.49 3.74
C ARG A 133 -20.68 0.86 4.45
N PRO A 134 -21.69 1.76 4.43
CA PRO A 134 -21.67 2.95 5.28
C PRO A 134 -21.47 2.59 6.76
N GLY A 135 -20.62 3.35 7.45
CA GLY A 135 -20.18 3.07 8.82
C GLY A 135 -19.15 1.95 8.95
N GLY A 136 -18.73 1.33 7.83
CA GLY A 136 -17.68 0.31 7.83
C GLY A 136 -16.27 0.90 7.80
N ARG A 137 -15.26 0.02 7.84
CA ARG A 137 -13.84 0.40 7.96
C ARG A 137 -13.05 0.11 6.69
N VAL A 138 -12.20 1.06 6.30
CA VAL A 138 -11.13 0.84 5.31
C VAL A 138 -9.79 0.98 6.03
N VAL A 139 -9.00 -0.09 6.02
CA VAL A 139 -7.71 -0.18 6.72
C VAL A 139 -6.59 -0.35 5.70
N LEU A 140 -5.60 0.53 5.75
CA LEU A 140 -4.42 0.50 4.87
C LEU A 140 -3.17 0.42 5.73
N LEU A 141 -2.34 -0.59 5.49
CA LEU A 141 -1.03 -0.76 6.10
C LEU A 141 -0.01 -0.97 5.00
N GLY A 142 1.05 -0.19 4.97
CA GLY A 142 2.08 -0.33 3.94
C GLY A 142 3.26 0.60 4.14
N PRO A 143 4.25 0.57 3.23
CA PRO A 143 5.38 1.48 3.30
C PRO A 143 4.94 2.93 3.10
N SER A 144 5.72 3.83 3.68
CA SER A 144 5.55 5.27 3.52
C SER A 144 6.84 5.87 2.97
N TRP A 145 6.70 6.56 1.84
CA TRP A 145 7.77 7.38 1.27
C TRP A 145 7.40 8.87 1.35
N ASP A 146 6.87 9.29 2.49
CA ASP A 146 6.41 10.66 2.72
C ASP A 146 7.54 11.68 2.63
N LEU A 147 8.74 11.34 3.10
CA LEU A 147 9.89 12.22 2.98
C LEU A 147 10.35 12.33 1.51
N PRO A 148 10.57 13.55 0.99
CA PRO A 148 10.80 13.76 -0.44
C PRO A 148 12.11 13.16 -0.96
N PHE A 149 13.05 12.83 -0.08
CA PHE A 149 14.33 12.22 -0.41
C PHE A 149 14.35 10.70 -0.24
N TRP A 150 13.24 10.08 0.22
CA TRP A 150 13.07 8.63 0.28
C TRP A 150 12.47 8.10 -1.02
N TYR A 151 12.93 6.95 -1.42
CA TYR A 151 12.49 6.27 -2.65
C TYR A 151 12.43 4.76 -2.41
N PRO A 152 11.49 4.06 -3.08
CA PRO A 152 11.40 2.60 -3.01
C PRO A 152 12.56 1.92 -3.72
N ASN A 153 12.82 0.65 -3.39
CA ASN A 153 13.83 -0.17 -4.04
C ASN A 153 13.57 -0.33 -5.55
N ALA A 154 12.35 -0.15 -6.00
CA ALA A 154 11.98 -0.09 -7.41
C ALA A 154 12.73 0.97 -8.24
N LEU A 155 13.43 1.90 -7.59
CA LEU A 155 14.24 2.96 -8.22
C LEU A 155 15.74 2.85 -7.91
N GLN A 156 16.18 1.72 -7.35
CA GLN A 156 17.57 1.53 -6.90
C GLN A 156 18.60 1.67 -8.02
N SER A 157 18.29 1.19 -9.24
CA SER A 157 19.16 1.31 -10.43
C SER A 157 19.45 2.76 -10.82
N ASN A 158 18.59 3.68 -10.40
CA ASN A 158 18.75 5.10 -10.73
C ASN A 158 19.70 5.84 -9.76
N VAL A 159 19.94 5.26 -8.58
CA VAL A 159 20.65 5.94 -7.46
C VAL A 159 22.08 6.34 -7.82
N GLY A 160 22.75 5.54 -8.65
CA GLY A 160 24.11 5.82 -9.14
C GLY A 160 24.21 6.85 -10.27
N LYS A 161 23.07 7.23 -10.89
CA LYS A 161 23.06 8.18 -12.00
C LYS A 161 23.33 9.61 -11.50
N PRO A 162 24.28 10.36 -12.13
CA PRO A 162 24.60 11.72 -11.71
C PRO A 162 23.37 12.63 -11.67
N GLY A 163 23.16 13.34 -10.57
CA GLY A 163 22.06 14.30 -10.40
C GLY A 163 20.68 13.71 -10.15
N TRP A 164 20.48 12.38 -10.31
CA TRP A 164 19.17 11.74 -10.18
C TRP A 164 18.52 12.00 -8.81
N ARG A 165 19.26 11.82 -7.70
CA ARG A 165 18.74 12.04 -6.35
C ARG A 165 18.22 13.48 -6.16
N ARG A 166 18.93 14.48 -6.69
CA ARG A 166 18.48 15.88 -6.63
C ARG A 166 17.20 16.08 -7.43
N ALA A 167 17.17 15.60 -8.67
CA ALA A 167 16.01 15.74 -9.54
C ALA A 167 14.77 15.05 -8.93
N TYR A 168 14.93 13.83 -8.42
CA TYR A 168 13.87 13.11 -7.71
C TYR A 168 13.36 13.88 -6.50
N THR A 169 14.26 14.33 -5.61
CA THR A 169 13.90 15.07 -4.39
C THR A 169 13.14 16.35 -4.75
N TRP A 170 13.63 17.13 -5.70
CA TRP A 170 12.93 18.36 -6.13
C TRP A 170 11.57 18.07 -6.76
N LYS A 171 11.47 17.06 -7.60
CA LYS A 171 10.18 16.62 -8.17
C LYS A 171 9.18 16.27 -7.04
N ARG A 172 9.64 15.55 -6.01
CA ARG A 172 8.83 15.20 -4.84
C ARG A 172 8.41 16.43 -4.04
N VAL A 173 9.36 17.30 -3.70
CA VAL A 173 9.08 18.55 -2.95
C VAL A 173 8.04 19.39 -3.69
N LEU A 174 8.23 19.65 -4.97
CA LEU A 174 7.28 20.46 -5.75
C LEU A 174 5.90 19.79 -5.87
N GLY A 175 5.87 18.48 -6.07
CA GLY A 175 4.61 17.72 -6.10
C GLY A 175 3.87 17.77 -4.76
N GLN A 176 4.59 17.58 -3.66
CA GLN A 176 4.03 17.61 -2.31
C GLN A 176 3.56 19.03 -1.91
N LEU A 177 4.34 20.06 -2.23
CA LEU A 177 3.91 21.45 -2.03
C LEU A 177 2.67 21.78 -2.86
N GLY A 178 2.65 21.37 -4.14
CA GLY A 178 1.48 21.51 -5.01
C GLY A 178 0.25 20.80 -4.46
N GLY A 179 0.43 19.59 -3.91
CA GLY A 179 -0.63 18.83 -3.25
C GLY A 179 -1.15 19.51 -1.99
N TRP A 180 -0.24 20.02 -1.17
CA TRP A 180 -0.60 20.69 0.10
C TRP A 180 -1.28 22.05 -0.14
N LEU A 181 -0.68 22.92 -0.94
CA LEU A 181 -1.14 24.30 -1.14
C LEU A 181 -2.35 24.38 -2.07
N PHE A 182 -2.34 23.59 -3.16
CA PHE A 182 -3.34 23.71 -4.25
C PHE A 182 -4.24 22.48 -4.38
N GLY A 183 -4.03 21.46 -3.55
CA GLY A 183 -4.82 20.22 -3.57
C GLY A 183 -4.58 19.33 -4.81
N ARG A 184 -3.51 19.55 -5.57
CA ARG A 184 -3.12 18.72 -6.72
C ARG A 184 -2.37 17.50 -6.23
N LEU A 185 -3.08 16.38 -6.03
CA LEU A 185 -2.50 15.14 -5.52
C LEU A 185 -1.74 14.42 -6.63
N PRO A 186 -0.41 14.24 -6.52
CA PRO A 186 0.43 13.77 -7.62
C PRO A 186 0.26 12.28 -7.94
N PHE A 187 -0.02 11.42 -6.94
CA PHE A 187 -0.02 9.96 -7.09
C PHE A 187 1.12 9.48 -7.99
N LEU A 188 2.36 9.72 -7.54
CA LEU A 188 3.55 9.48 -8.36
C LEU A 188 3.72 8.00 -8.68
N ILE A 189 3.60 7.65 -9.95
CA ILE A 189 3.76 6.30 -10.48
C ILE A 189 5.16 6.12 -11.07
N ILE A 190 5.75 4.96 -10.82
CA ILE A 190 6.99 4.45 -11.41
C ILE A 190 6.58 3.58 -12.60
N ASP A 191 6.97 3.99 -13.79
CA ASP A 191 6.63 3.33 -15.06
C ASP A 191 7.57 2.16 -15.41
N GLU A 192 8.81 2.21 -14.93
CA GLU A 192 9.81 1.15 -15.10
C GLU A 192 10.43 0.76 -13.74
N PRO A 193 9.76 -0.11 -12.98
CA PRO A 193 10.31 -0.61 -11.71
C PRO A 193 11.45 -1.60 -11.93
N ASP A 194 12.40 -1.62 -11.00
CA ASP A 194 13.61 -2.45 -11.09
C ASP A 194 13.35 -3.96 -11.05
N ALA A 195 12.19 -4.40 -10.56
CA ALA A 195 11.80 -5.82 -10.54
C ALA A 195 11.88 -6.52 -11.90
N PHE A 196 11.79 -5.76 -13.00
CA PHE A 196 11.85 -6.33 -14.35
C PHE A 196 13.27 -6.47 -14.92
N SER A 197 14.28 -5.86 -14.30
CA SER A 197 15.62 -5.76 -14.85
C SER A 197 16.75 -6.21 -13.92
N LEU A 198 16.46 -6.33 -12.63
CA LEU A 198 17.44 -6.70 -11.60
C LEU A 198 16.99 -7.97 -10.85
N PRO A 199 17.91 -8.67 -10.16
CA PRO A 199 17.52 -9.69 -9.20
C PRO A 199 16.50 -9.11 -8.21
N PHE A 200 15.46 -9.89 -7.92
CA PHE A 200 14.39 -9.42 -7.04
C PHE A 200 14.93 -9.04 -5.66
N VAL A 201 14.58 -7.84 -5.22
CA VAL A 201 14.72 -7.38 -3.85
C VAL A 201 13.36 -6.89 -3.36
N HIS A 202 13.15 -6.88 -2.06
CA HIS A 202 11.90 -6.43 -1.46
C HIS A 202 11.51 -5.03 -1.95
N ASP A 203 10.26 -4.82 -2.30
CA ASP A 203 9.68 -3.59 -2.88
C ASP A 203 10.27 -3.17 -4.25
N ALA A 204 10.99 -4.06 -4.97
CA ALA A 204 11.49 -3.75 -6.30
C ALA A 204 10.36 -3.66 -7.36
N ASP A 205 9.21 -4.24 -7.08
CA ASP A 205 7.99 -4.22 -7.88
C ASP A 205 7.00 -3.11 -7.46
N ALA A 206 7.40 -2.23 -6.53
CA ALA A 206 6.59 -1.07 -6.19
C ALA A 206 6.47 -0.12 -7.37
N VAL A 207 5.25 0.30 -7.68
CA VAL A 207 4.96 1.23 -8.78
C VAL A 207 4.34 2.55 -8.33
N TYR A 208 3.81 2.61 -7.12
CA TYR A 208 3.29 3.85 -6.55
C TYR A 208 4.14 4.29 -5.36
N VAL A 209 4.67 5.50 -5.43
CA VAL A 209 5.44 6.11 -4.33
C VAL A 209 4.46 6.67 -3.31
N VAL A 210 4.05 5.83 -2.37
CA VAL A 210 3.01 6.15 -1.38
C VAL A 210 3.34 7.41 -0.60
N TRP A 211 2.39 8.35 -0.59
CA TRP A 211 2.41 9.53 0.24
C TRP A 211 1.12 9.57 1.08
N SER A 212 1.23 9.34 2.38
CA SER A 212 0.07 9.20 3.27
C SER A 212 -0.87 10.40 3.25
N TYR A 213 -0.31 11.61 3.10
CA TYR A 213 -1.12 12.83 3.03
C TYR A 213 -2.06 12.86 1.81
N GLU A 214 -1.59 12.41 0.62
CA GLU A 214 -2.45 12.39 -0.56
C GLU A 214 -3.54 11.32 -0.46
N VAL A 215 -3.21 10.17 0.12
CA VAL A 215 -4.19 9.11 0.41
C VAL A 215 -5.27 9.64 1.35
N ILE A 216 -4.88 10.25 2.46
CA ILE A 216 -5.82 10.84 3.44
C ILE A 216 -6.70 11.91 2.76
N ARG A 217 -6.09 12.82 1.99
CA ARG A 217 -6.87 13.85 1.29
C ARG A 217 -7.85 13.28 0.27
N GLN A 218 -7.43 12.25 -0.47
CA GLN A 218 -8.30 11.60 -1.44
C GLN A 218 -9.48 10.89 -0.77
N MET A 219 -9.24 10.15 0.30
CA MET A 219 -10.30 9.47 1.06
C MET A 219 -11.29 10.47 1.66
N ARG A 220 -10.79 11.58 2.22
CA ARG A 220 -11.64 12.67 2.73
C ARG A 220 -12.49 13.34 1.65
N ARG A 221 -11.99 13.49 0.41
CA ARG A 221 -12.78 14.00 -0.73
C ARG A 221 -13.97 13.11 -1.08
N TRP A 222 -13.90 11.83 -0.75
CA TRP A 222 -14.99 10.88 -0.93
C TRP A 222 -15.88 10.74 0.32
N GLY A 223 -15.68 11.60 1.32
CA GLY A 223 -16.50 11.65 2.54
C GLY A 223 -16.07 10.69 3.64
N LEU A 224 -14.91 10.00 3.50
CA LEU A 224 -14.43 9.13 4.56
C LEU A 224 -13.73 9.93 5.65
N HIS A 225 -13.89 9.49 6.89
CA HIS A 225 -13.25 10.09 8.06
C HIS A 225 -12.01 9.28 8.47
N LEU A 226 -10.86 9.94 8.62
CA LEU A 226 -9.68 9.31 9.20
C LEU A 226 -9.90 9.11 10.70
N VAL A 227 -10.04 7.88 11.13
CA VAL A 227 -10.27 7.49 12.54
C VAL A 227 -8.96 7.30 13.27
N HIS A 228 -7.95 6.78 12.55
CA HIS A 228 -6.63 6.54 13.11
C HIS A 228 -5.55 6.67 12.04
N GLY A 229 -4.41 7.23 12.44
CA GLY A 229 -3.20 7.30 11.61
C GLY A 229 -1.98 7.20 12.50
N GLU A 230 -1.17 6.17 12.29
CA GLU A 230 0.09 5.97 13.01
C GLU A 230 1.20 5.53 12.07
N VAL A 231 2.45 5.74 12.50
CA VAL A 231 3.64 5.30 11.77
C VAL A 231 4.55 4.49 12.68
N ASP A 232 5.18 3.48 12.10
CA ASP A 232 6.33 2.85 12.72
C ASP A 232 7.57 3.71 12.44
N ASP A 233 7.94 4.52 13.43
CA ASP A 233 9.05 5.44 13.32
C ASP A 233 10.34 4.82 13.88
N ARG A 234 10.91 3.88 13.15
CA ARG A 234 12.23 3.35 13.46
C ARG A 234 13.32 4.35 13.04
N MET A 235 13.54 5.37 13.86
CA MET A 235 14.63 6.35 13.69
C MET A 235 16.03 5.76 13.93
N LEU A 236 16.13 4.44 14.02
CA LEU A 236 17.39 3.72 14.21
C LEU A 236 18.29 3.91 12.98
N GLY A 237 19.49 4.46 13.21
CA GLY A 237 20.50 4.64 12.15
C GLY A 237 20.61 6.05 11.58
N PHE A 238 19.69 6.98 11.87
CA PHE A 238 19.83 8.37 11.40
C PHE A 238 20.76 9.20 12.29
N SER A 239 21.60 10.06 11.64
CA SER A 239 22.42 11.05 12.33
C SER A 239 21.57 12.09 13.06
N ALA A 240 22.14 12.73 14.09
CA ALA A 240 21.42 13.73 14.88
C ALA A 240 20.81 14.87 14.04
N PRO A 241 21.51 15.46 13.04
CA PRO A 241 20.92 16.51 12.22
C PRO A 241 19.73 16.01 11.36
N VAL A 242 19.77 14.77 10.87
CA VAL A 242 18.64 14.18 10.12
C VAL A 242 17.43 13.96 11.03
N ARG A 243 17.64 13.50 12.27
CA ARG A 243 16.57 13.37 13.27
C ARG A 243 15.92 14.73 13.60
N LEU A 244 16.75 15.78 13.74
CA LEU A 244 16.22 17.13 13.98
C LEU A 244 15.40 17.64 12.79
N LEU A 245 15.93 17.50 11.58
CA LEU A 245 15.21 17.87 10.35
C LEU A 245 13.86 17.14 10.25
N LYS A 246 13.84 15.84 10.52
CA LYS A 246 12.62 15.04 10.50
C LYS A 246 11.60 15.55 11.52
N ARG A 247 12.03 15.87 12.76
CA ARG A 247 11.15 16.46 13.79
C ARG A 247 10.54 17.78 13.34
N LEU A 248 11.29 18.62 12.65
CA LEU A 248 10.78 19.87 12.10
C LEU A 248 9.77 19.62 10.97
N LEU A 249 10.04 18.65 10.10
CA LEU A 249 9.11 18.26 9.02
C LEU A 249 7.78 17.73 9.58
N TYR A 250 7.78 17.02 10.70
CA TYR A 250 6.54 16.54 11.33
C TYR A 250 5.59 17.64 11.79
N LEU A 251 6.08 18.88 11.96
CA LEU A 251 5.21 20.03 12.24
C LEU A 251 4.38 20.43 11.03
N LEU A 252 4.80 20.01 9.82
CA LEU A 252 4.08 20.31 8.58
C LEU A 252 3.06 19.20 8.27
N PRO A 253 1.79 19.53 8.00
CA PRO A 253 0.74 18.54 7.75
C PRO A 253 1.09 17.46 6.72
N PRO A 254 1.81 17.75 5.62
CA PRO A 254 2.19 16.74 4.61
C PRO A 254 3.11 15.64 5.12
N TYR A 255 3.81 15.85 6.24
CA TYR A 255 4.86 14.95 6.74
C TYR A 255 4.58 14.38 8.12
N ARG A 256 3.39 14.62 8.69
CA ARG A 256 3.03 14.16 10.04
C ARG A 256 3.12 12.65 10.23
N LEU A 257 2.93 11.89 9.15
CA LEU A 257 2.98 10.43 9.14
C LEU A 257 4.19 9.90 8.35
N ALA A 258 5.29 10.68 8.31
CA ALA A 258 6.51 10.25 7.65
C ALA A 258 7.26 9.22 8.51
N GLY A 259 7.15 7.96 8.16
CA GLY A 259 7.79 6.82 8.83
C GLY A 259 8.18 5.73 7.84
N SER A 260 8.58 4.56 8.31
CA SER A 260 8.89 3.42 7.44
C SER A 260 7.62 2.69 6.99
N THR A 261 6.69 2.51 7.91
CA THR A 261 5.39 1.87 7.67
C THR A 261 4.30 2.76 8.24
N VAL A 262 3.23 2.94 7.48
CA VAL A 262 2.07 3.74 7.89
C VAL A 262 0.84 2.85 7.99
N LEU A 263 0.06 3.05 9.06
CA LEU A 263 -1.27 2.49 9.24
C LEU A 263 -2.30 3.62 9.19
N LEU A 264 -3.24 3.53 8.27
CA LEU A 264 -4.35 4.46 8.10
C LEU A 264 -5.67 3.71 8.24
N VAL A 265 -6.57 4.21 9.08
CA VAL A 265 -7.90 3.64 9.29
C VAL A 265 -8.94 4.71 9.00
N PHE A 266 -9.84 4.40 8.08
CA PHE A 266 -10.93 5.28 7.69
C PHE A 266 -12.29 4.64 8.04
N GLU A 267 -13.25 5.47 8.33
CA GLU A 267 -14.68 5.13 8.41
C GLU A 267 -15.38 5.72 7.19
N ARG A 268 -16.21 4.87 6.55
CA ARG A 268 -17.01 5.27 5.39
C ARG A 268 -18.34 5.92 5.80
#